data_dcca5fea2793d44d1e1c92d791ec6df8
#
_entry.id   dcca5fea2793d44d1e1c92d791ec6df8
#
_cell.length_a   1.000
_cell.length_b   1.000
_cell.length_c   1.000
_cell.angle_alpha   90.00
_cell.angle_beta   90.00
_cell.angle_gamma   90.00
#
_symmetry.space_group_name_H-M   'P 1'
#
loop_
_entity.id
_entity.type
_entity.pdbx_description
1 polymer ?
#
loop_
_entity_poly.entity_id
_entity_poly.type
_entity_poly.pdbx_seq_one_letter_code
_entity_poly.pdbx_strand_id
1 'polypeptide(L)'
;MERIMAALLLVVIALVAFTRGEVIKYQSCSEPVKCTVQEVRVDPCPEAAQDKPCLMLKGSNATIAFDYTPEFDAQTATAKAFWTQTAMDLPFAGMDNEGCKYTSCPIVAGQRQSYSYNLPIQKKYPSRTFDVKWQLMNEAEEMCCFIIQIAIKDKKAKKGRN
;
A
#
# COMPACT_ATOMS: atom_id res chain seq x y z
N MET A 1 16.91 21.54 35.73
CA MET A 1 16.39 20.20 35.40
C MET A 1 15.18 20.28 34.47
N GLU A 2 14.21 21.18 34.70
CA GLU A 2 13.03 21.33 33.83
C GLU A 2 13.33 21.66 32.36
N ARG A 3 14.30 22.55 32.10
CA ARG A 3 14.66 22.91 30.71
C ARG A 3 15.28 21.76 29.92
N ILE A 4 16.00 20.87 30.58
CA ILE A 4 16.63 19.70 29.95
C ILE A 4 15.58 18.63 29.66
N MET A 5 14.61 18.43 30.57
CA MET A 5 13.49 17.50 30.37
C MET A 5 12.58 17.96 29.22
N ALA A 6 12.29 19.26 29.12
CA ALA A 6 11.48 19.81 28.02
C ALA A 6 12.17 19.64 26.66
N ALA A 7 13.49 19.86 26.59
CA ALA A 7 14.26 19.64 25.35
C ALA A 7 14.31 18.15 24.96
N LEU A 8 14.47 17.24 25.90
CA LEU A 8 14.42 15.80 25.65
C LEU A 8 13.04 15.33 25.17
N LEU A 9 11.96 15.87 25.72
CA LEU A 9 10.59 15.57 25.29
C LEU A 9 10.33 16.01 23.84
N LEU A 10 10.81 17.20 23.45
CA LEU A 10 10.69 17.71 22.08
C LEU A 10 11.48 16.88 21.07
N VAL A 11 12.67 16.40 21.44
CA VAL A 11 13.49 15.52 20.59
C VAL A 11 12.83 14.16 20.39
N VAL A 12 12.22 13.58 21.44
CA VAL A 12 11.48 12.31 21.34
C VAL A 12 10.25 12.43 20.45
N ILE A 13 9.50 13.53 20.54
CA ILE A 13 8.34 13.79 19.68
C ILE A 13 8.75 13.96 18.21
N ALA A 14 9.89 14.60 17.94
CA ALA A 14 10.41 14.74 16.58
C ALA A 14 10.87 13.42 15.96
N LEU A 15 11.37 12.45 16.76
CA LEU A 15 11.82 11.15 16.28
C LEU A 15 10.68 10.17 15.96
N VAL A 16 9.48 10.37 16.46
CA VAL A 16 8.31 9.51 16.19
C VAL A 16 7.60 9.86 14.87
N ALA A 17 7.94 10.98 14.24
CA ALA A 17 7.29 11.46 13.01
C ALA A 17 7.81 10.82 11.69
N PHE A 18 8.74 9.85 11.73
CA PHE A 18 9.53 9.47 10.53
C PHE A 18 9.21 8.11 9.89
N THR A 19 8.10 7.44 10.20
CA THR A 19 7.84 6.12 9.59
C THR A 19 6.39 5.85 9.21
N ARG A 20 5.69 6.82 8.64
CA ARG A 20 4.38 6.55 8.05
C ARG A 20 4.37 7.07 6.63
N GLY A 21 4.15 6.14 5.66
CA GLY A 21 3.90 6.50 4.28
C GLY A 21 2.74 7.50 4.16
N GLU A 22 2.69 8.21 3.04
CA GLU A 22 1.67 9.22 2.78
C GLU A 22 0.30 8.57 2.62
N VAL A 23 -0.70 9.14 3.30
CA VAL A 23 -2.10 8.73 3.15
C VAL A 23 -2.59 9.18 1.77
N ILE A 24 -3.18 8.24 1.04
CA ILE A 24 -3.67 8.50 -0.32
C ILE A 24 -5.18 8.26 -0.42
N LYS A 25 -5.81 8.87 -1.42
CA LYS A 25 -7.18 8.56 -1.80
C LYS A 25 -7.24 7.21 -2.52
N TYR A 26 -8.30 6.47 -2.26
CA TYR A 26 -8.58 5.20 -2.93
C TYR A 26 -10.05 5.15 -3.35
N GLN A 27 -10.39 4.24 -4.24
CA GLN A 27 -11.74 3.95 -4.68
C GLN A 27 -12.14 2.56 -4.17
N SER A 28 -13.41 2.39 -3.85
CA SER A 28 -13.95 1.06 -3.54
C SER A 28 -14.01 0.21 -4.81
N CYS A 29 -13.83 -1.10 -4.67
CA CYS A 29 -14.06 -2.04 -5.74
C CYS A 29 -15.55 -2.14 -6.08
N SER A 30 -15.87 -2.57 -7.30
CA SER A 30 -17.25 -2.86 -7.73
C SER A 30 -17.76 -4.20 -7.21
N GLU A 31 -16.85 -5.11 -6.87
CA GLU A 31 -17.16 -6.42 -6.30
C GLU A 31 -17.70 -6.28 -4.86
N PRO A 32 -18.56 -7.21 -4.40
CA PRO A 32 -18.99 -7.24 -3.01
C PRO A 32 -17.79 -7.37 -2.06
N VAL A 33 -17.66 -6.42 -1.15
CA VAL A 33 -16.60 -6.43 -0.12
C VAL A 33 -17.19 -6.70 1.25
N LYS A 34 -16.48 -7.46 2.05
CA LYS A 34 -16.79 -7.81 3.45
C LYS A 34 -15.73 -7.17 4.38
N CYS A 35 -15.52 -5.86 4.21
CA CYS A 35 -14.43 -5.21 4.89
C CYS A 35 -14.58 -3.68 4.81
N THR A 36 -14.26 -3.00 5.90
CA THR A 36 -14.05 -1.55 5.90
C THR A 36 -12.56 -1.27 5.83
N VAL A 37 -12.10 -0.62 4.76
CA VAL A 37 -10.75 -0.05 4.66
C VAL A 37 -10.80 1.35 5.26
N GLN A 38 -9.96 1.64 6.27
CA GLN A 38 -9.95 2.94 6.94
C GLN A 38 -8.96 3.90 6.29
N GLU A 39 -7.78 3.40 5.96
CA GLU A 39 -6.68 4.23 5.47
C GLU A 39 -5.79 3.44 4.54
N VAL A 40 -5.39 4.04 3.44
CA VAL A 40 -4.38 3.47 2.53
C VAL A 40 -3.18 4.42 2.47
N ARG A 41 -1.99 3.87 2.63
CA ARG A 41 -0.71 4.60 2.64
C ARG A 41 0.23 4.05 1.58
N VAL A 42 0.99 4.94 0.95
CA VAL A 42 2.06 4.58 0.02
C VAL A 42 3.34 5.31 0.40
N ASP A 43 4.46 4.61 0.40
CA ASP A 43 5.78 5.17 0.69
C ASP A 43 6.81 4.72 -0.38
N PRO A 44 7.46 5.67 -1.08
CA PRO A 44 7.24 7.11 -1.06
C PRO A 44 6.04 7.54 -1.95
N CYS A 45 5.32 8.57 -1.54
CA CYS A 45 4.29 9.22 -2.36
C CYS A 45 4.16 10.74 -2.08
N PRO A 46 5.18 11.56 -2.32
CA PRO A 46 5.09 13.01 -2.10
C PRO A 46 4.00 13.68 -2.94
N GLU A 47 3.53 13.03 -3.98
CA GLU A 47 2.44 13.47 -4.85
C GLU A 47 1.08 13.47 -4.14
N ALA A 48 0.93 12.69 -3.06
CA ALA A 48 -0.31 12.61 -2.27
C ALA A 48 -0.78 13.98 -1.74
N ALA A 49 0.16 14.86 -1.37
CA ALA A 49 -0.14 16.22 -0.94
C ALA A 49 -0.86 17.07 -2.00
N GLN A 50 -0.86 16.64 -3.27
CA GLN A 50 -1.50 17.31 -4.41
C GLN A 50 -2.59 16.44 -5.04
N ASP A 51 -3.04 15.39 -4.37
CA ASP A 51 -4.02 14.43 -4.89
C ASP A 51 -3.62 13.83 -6.25
N LYS A 52 -2.33 13.62 -6.49
CA LYS A 52 -1.82 13.03 -7.73
C LYS A 52 -1.43 11.57 -7.53
N PRO A 53 -1.43 10.75 -8.62
CA PRO A 53 -0.94 9.37 -8.56
C PRO A 53 0.48 9.28 -8.02
N CYS A 54 0.72 8.34 -7.10
CA CYS A 54 2.06 8.10 -6.54
C CYS A 54 3.06 7.73 -7.63
N LEU A 55 4.17 8.45 -7.71
CA LEU A 55 5.22 8.21 -8.69
C LEU A 55 6.14 7.07 -8.24
N MET A 56 6.09 5.95 -8.93
CA MET A 56 6.93 4.79 -8.69
C MET A 56 8.03 4.69 -9.76
N LEU A 57 9.28 4.65 -9.34
CA LEU A 57 10.42 4.57 -10.25
C LEU A 57 10.80 3.11 -10.51
N LYS A 58 11.00 2.74 -11.76
CA LYS A 58 11.46 1.39 -12.13
C LYS A 58 12.76 1.02 -11.43
N GLY A 59 12.84 -0.22 -10.90
CA GLY A 59 13.98 -0.71 -10.15
C GLY A 59 14.11 -0.08 -8.76
N SER A 60 13.04 0.50 -8.20
CA SER A 60 12.91 0.83 -6.78
C SER A 60 11.85 -0.04 -6.13
N ASN A 61 11.66 0.15 -4.83
CA ASN A 61 10.55 -0.42 -4.08
C ASN A 61 9.58 0.68 -3.67
N ALA A 62 8.32 0.32 -3.47
CA ALA A 62 7.31 1.15 -2.84
C ALA A 62 6.57 0.31 -1.79
N THR A 63 6.34 0.87 -0.61
CA THR A 63 5.53 0.21 0.41
C THR A 63 4.08 0.61 0.21
N ILE A 64 3.18 -0.38 0.16
CA ILE A 64 1.73 -0.20 0.17
C ILE A 64 1.23 -0.77 1.47
N ALA A 65 0.59 0.06 2.28
CA ALA A 65 0.03 -0.34 3.56
C ALA A 65 -1.42 0.15 3.69
N PHE A 66 -2.24 -0.59 4.40
CA PHE A 66 -3.60 -0.18 4.70
C PHE A 66 -4.08 -0.73 6.03
N ASP A 67 -4.95 0.04 6.68
CA ASP A 67 -5.66 -0.39 7.87
C ASP A 67 -7.07 -0.81 7.47
N TYR A 68 -7.52 -1.93 8.00
CA TYR A 68 -8.79 -2.53 7.64
C TYR A 68 -9.48 -3.19 8.82
N THR A 69 -10.82 -3.27 8.74
CA THR A 69 -11.65 -4.03 9.68
C THR A 69 -12.46 -5.04 8.85
N PRO A 70 -12.11 -6.33 8.89
CA PRO A 70 -12.81 -7.38 8.15
C PRO A 70 -14.15 -7.71 8.79
N GLU A 71 -15.11 -8.19 8.00
CA GLU A 71 -16.37 -8.79 8.44
C GLU A 71 -16.32 -10.32 8.35
N PHE A 72 -15.14 -10.89 8.20
CA PHE A 72 -14.87 -12.33 8.07
C PHE A 72 -13.70 -12.74 8.96
N ASP A 73 -13.70 -14.02 9.33
CA ASP A 73 -12.56 -14.68 9.96
C ASP A 73 -11.70 -15.39 8.90
N ALA A 74 -10.39 -15.50 9.14
CA ALA A 74 -9.50 -16.27 8.29
C ALA A 74 -8.30 -16.82 9.08
N GLN A 75 -8.04 -18.12 8.93
CA GLN A 75 -6.80 -18.72 9.46
C GLN A 75 -5.61 -18.40 8.54
N THR A 76 -5.86 -18.35 7.25
CA THR A 76 -4.92 -17.94 6.21
C THR A 76 -5.52 -16.82 5.37
N ALA A 77 -4.67 -16.01 4.76
CA ALA A 77 -5.10 -14.93 3.90
C ALA A 77 -4.31 -14.94 2.59
N THR A 78 -5.01 -14.68 1.49
CA THR A 78 -4.41 -14.48 0.17
C THR A 78 -4.46 -13.01 -0.20
N ALA A 79 -3.31 -12.42 -0.54
CA ALA A 79 -3.22 -11.05 -1.06
C ALA A 79 -2.98 -11.09 -2.57
N LYS A 80 -3.70 -10.27 -3.33
CA LYS A 80 -3.53 -10.14 -4.79
C LYS A 80 -3.55 -8.68 -5.19
N ALA A 81 -2.77 -8.33 -6.21
CA ALA A 81 -2.86 -7.04 -6.87
C ALA A 81 -3.02 -7.21 -8.37
N PHE A 82 -3.77 -6.31 -9.00
CA PHE A 82 -4.07 -6.35 -10.42
C PHE A 82 -3.92 -4.97 -11.05
N TRP A 83 -3.43 -4.95 -12.30
CA TRP A 83 -3.62 -3.81 -13.19
C TRP A 83 -5.04 -3.83 -13.70
N THR A 84 -5.86 -2.84 -13.35
CA THR A 84 -7.22 -2.77 -13.89
C THR A 84 -7.21 -2.21 -15.31
N GLN A 85 -7.93 -2.87 -16.19
CA GLN A 85 -8.14 -2.44 -17.58
C GLN A 85 -9.62 -2.59 -17.94
N THR A 86 -10.06 -1.90 -19.00
CA THR A 86 -11.46 -1.93 -19.44
C THR A 86 -12.01 -3.32 -19.77
N ALA A 87 -11.15 -4.26 -20.18
CA ALA A 87 -11.58 -5.59 -20.60
C ALA A 87 -11.31 -6.68 -19.57
N MET A 88 -10.24 -6.59 -18.80
CA MET A 88 -9.87 -7.57 -17.77
C MET A 88 -8.81 -7.02 -16.82
N ASP A 89 -8.78 -7.56 -15.63
CA ASP A 89 -7.72 -7.32 -14.67
C ASP A 89 -6.52 -8.24 -14.93
N LEU A 90 -5.34 -7.68 -15.01
CA LEU A 90 -4.11 -8.44 -15.18
C LEU A 90 -3.37 -8.57 -13.86
N PRO A 91 -3.04 -9.79 -13.39
CA PRO A 91 -2.36 -9.96 -12.12
C PRO A 91 -0.95 -9.34 -12.12
N PHE A 92 -0.55 -8.78 -11.00
CA PHE A 92 0.81 -8.31 -10.74
C PHE A 92 1.76 -9.52 -10.68
N ALA A 93 2.55 -9.72 -11.72
CA ALA A 93 3.47 -10.84 -11.78
C ALA A 93 4.59 -10.71 -10.74
N GLY A 94 4.80 -11.75 -9.93
CA GLY A 94 5.85 -11.82 -8.93
C GLY A 94 5.50 -11.21 -7.57
N MET A 95 4.22 -10.93 -7.32
CA MET A 95 3.73 -10.63 -5.98
C MET A 95 3.69 -11.91 -5.14
N ASP A 96 4.15 -11.84 -3.89
CA ASP A 96 3.92 -12.90 -2.91
C ASP A 96 2.47 -12.81 -2.42
N ASN A 97 1.71 -13.87 -2.63
CA ASN A 97 0.29 -13.90 -2.32
C ASN A 97 -0.02 -14.40 -0.90
N GLU A 98 0.98 -14.81 -0.12
CA GLU A 98 0.78 -15.26 1.26
C GLU A 98 0.47 -14.08 2.20
N GLY A 99 -0.81 -13.70 2.30
CA GLY A 99 -1.24 -12.51 3.03
C GLY A 99 -0.78 -12.46 4.48
N CYS A 100 -0.73 -13.60 5.17
CA CYS A 100 -0.30 -13.69 6.58
C CYS A 100 1.17 -13.31 6.84
N LYS A 101 2.00 -13.17 5.80
CA LYS A 101 3.34 -12.58 5.93
C LYS A 101 3.30 -11.06 6.09
N TYR A 102 2.21 -10.42 5.75
CA TYR A 102 2.07 -8.97 5.60
C TYR A 102 0.97 -8.38 6.47
N THR A 103 0.18 -9.22 7.13
CA THR A 103 -0.80 -8.88 8.16
C THR A 103 -0.78 -9.92 9.28
N SER A 104 -1.36 -9.61 10.42
CA SER A 104 -1.48 -10.58 11.51
C SER A 104 -2.52 -11.65 11.19
N CYS A 105 -2.19 -12.93 11.37
CA CYS A 105 -3.13 -14.04 11.30
C CYS A 105 -3.22 -14.74 12.67
N PRO A 106 -4.38 -15.29 13.06
CA PRO A 106 -5.61 -15.29 12.28
C PRO A 106 -6.22 -13.90 12.13
N ILE A 107 -6.92 -13.67 11.00
CA ILE A 107 -7.78 -12.51 10.83
C ILE A 107 -9.06 -12.75 11.62
N VAL A 108 -9.52 -11.75 12.39
CA VAL A 108 -10.71 -11.85 13.24
C VAL A 108 -11.72 -10.78 12.81
N ALA A 109 -12.96 -11.22 12.54
CA ALA A 109 -14.04 -10.32 12.17
C ALA A 109 -14.25 -9.21 13.21
N GLY A 110 -14.44 -7.98 12.75
CA GLY A 110 -14.62 -6.79 13.58
C GLY A 110 -13.35 -6.24 14.25
N GLN A 111 -12.20 -6.91 14.15
CA GLN A 111 -10.93 -6.40 14.67
C GLN A 111 -10.19 -5.59 13.62
N ARG A 112 -9.82 -4.36 13.96
CA ARG A 112 -8.95 -3.54 13.11
C ARG A 112 -7.56 -4.14 13.05
N GLN A 113 -7.05 -4.31 11.85
CA GLN A 113 -5.71 -4.80 11.54
C GLN A 113 -5.02 -3.93 10.51
N SER A 114 -3.72 -4.14 10.34
CA SER A 114 -2.91 -3.46 9.33
C SER A 114 -2.25 -4.48 8.41
N TYR A 115 -2.18 -4.15 7.13
CA TYR A 115 -1.44 -4.87 6.11
C TYR A 115 -0.33 -3.98 5.58
N SER A 116 0.86 -4.55 5.30
CA SER A 116 1.97 -3.79 4.72
C SER A 116 2.80 -4.67 3.78
N TYR A 117 2.94 -4.24 2.54
CA TYR A 117 3.67 -4.96 1.49
C TYR A 117 4.70 -4.06 0.82
N ASN A 118 5.94 -4.57 0.69
CA ASN A 118 6.99 -3.90 -0.05
C ASN A 118 6.99 -4.38 -1.50
N LEU A 119 6.44 -3.54 -2.40
CA LEU A 119 6.26 -3.84 -3.82
C LEU A 119 7.50 -3.49 -4.64
N PRO A 120 8.21 -4.46 -5.24
CA PRO A 120 9.31 -4.18 -6.14
C PRO A 120 8.80 -3.69 -7.49
N ILE A 121 9.20 -2.48 -7.89
CA ILE A 121 8.82 -1.89 -9.18
C ILE A 121 9.78 -2.39 -10.26
N GLN A 122 9.37 -3.43 -10.95
CA GLN A 122 10.22 -4.11 -11.93
C GLN A 122 10.54 -3.23 -13.13
N LYS A 123 11.75 -3.36 -13.68
CA LYS A 123 12.20 -2.59 -14.87
C LYS A 123 11.34 -2.86 -16.11
N LYS A 124 10.75 -4.05 -16.22
CA LYS A 124 9.90 -4.45 -17.34
C LYS A 124 8.50 -3.84 -17.34
N TYR A 125 8.07 -3.23 -16.23
CA TYR A 125 6.74 -2.61 -16.16
C TYR A 125 6.67 -1.41 -17.10
N PRO A 126 5.56 -1.21 -17.83
CA PRO A 126 5.42 -0.09 -18.74
C PRO A 126 5.35 1.25 -18.00
N SER A 127 5.92 2.31 -18.61
CA SER A 127 5.93 3.67 -18.04
C SER A 127 4.62 4.38 -18.36
N ARG A 128 3.62 4.27 -17.51
CA ARG A 128 2.32 4.96 -17.60
C ARG A 128 1.63 5.01 -16.24
N THR A 129 0.49 5.67 -16.18
CA THR A 129 -0.42 5.62 -15.03
C THR A 129 -1.30 4.38 -15.10
N PHE A 130 -1.53 3.77 -13.95
CA PHE A 130 -2.35 2.57 -13.79
C PHE A 130 -3.30 2.74 -12.62
N ASP A 131 -4.47 2.14 -12.75
CA ASP A 131 -5.30 1.80 -11.60
C ASP A 131 -4.89 0.41 -11.11
N VAL A 132 -4.57 0.30 -9.83
CA VAL A 132 -4.15 -0.95 -9.20
C VAL A 132 -5.20 -1.36 -8.20
N LYS A 133 -5.86 -2.48 -8.48
CA LYS A 133 -6.79 -3.14 -7.57
C LYS A 133 -6.02 -4.02 -6.61
N TRP A 134 -6.23 -3.81 -5.30
CA TRP A 134 -5.67 -4.61 -4.23
C TRP A 134 -6.74 -5.41 -3.52
N GLN A 135 -6.49 -6.69 -3.29
CA GLN A 135 -7.41 -7.60 -2.61
C GLN A 135 -6.67 -8.35 -1.49
N LEU A 136 -7.32 -8.48 -0.35
CA LEU A 136 -6.94 -9.38 0.74
C LEU A 136 -8.16 -10.23 1.07
N MET A 137 -8.06 -11.55 0.93
CA MET A 137 -9.20 -12.46 0.99
C MET A 137 -8.93 -13.70 1.84
N ASN A 138 -10.00 -14.29 2.37
CA ASN A 138 -9.98 -15.58 3.04
C ASN A 138 -10.17 -16.74 2.03
N GLU A 139 -10.26 -17.95 2.54
CA GLU A 139 -10.44 -19.19 1.76
C GLU A 139 -11.84 -19.27 1.10
N ALA A 140 -12.83 -18.54 1.62
CA ALA A 140 -14.19 -18.44 1.06
C ALA A 140 -14.34 -17.28 0.06
N GLU A 141 -13.22 -16.63 -0.32
CA GLU A 141 -13.18 -15.48 -1.23
C GLU A 141 -13.90 -14.22 -0.70
N GLU A 142 -14.22 -14.17 0.60
CA GLU A 142 -14.64 -12.94 1.24
C GLU A 142 -13.43 -12.00 1.33
N MET A 143 -13.60 -10.71 1.00
CA MET A 143 -12.44 -9.86 0.76
C MET A 143 -12.56 -8.43 1.25
N CYS A 144 -11.40 -7.86 1.57
CA CYS A 144 -11.12 -6.43 1.53
C CYS A 144 -10.62 -6.07 0.13
N CYS A 145 -11.16 -5.02 -0.48
CA CYS A 145 -10.76 -4.62 -1.83
C CYS A 145 -10.81 -3.10 -1.99
N PHE A 146 -9.77 -2.54 -2.63
CA PHE A 146 -9.70 -1.13 -2.99
C PHE A 146 -8.86 -0.93 -4.26
N ILE A 147 -9.01 0.24 -4.88
CA ILE A 147 -8.26 0.64 -6.07
C ILE A 147 -7.50 1.93 -5.79
N ILE A 148 -6.21 1.96 -6.11
CA ILE A 148 -5.35 3.13 -6.03
C ILE A 148 -4.77 3.46 -7.41
N GLN A 149 -4.41 4.73 -7.60
CA GLN A 149 -3.77 5.16 -8.84
C GLN A 149 -2.28 5.40 -8.63
N ILE A 150 -1.45 4.77 -9.49
CA ILE A 150 0.01 4.92 -9.48
C ILE A 150 0.52 5.31 -10.86
N ALA A 151 1.65 6.02 -10.91
CA ALA A 151 2.36 6.35 -12.14
C ALA A 151 3.75 5.72 -12.15
N ILE A 152 4.04 4.83 -13.10
CA ILE A 152 5.36 4.22 -13.24
C ILE A 152 6.19 5.00 -14.25
N LYS A 153 7.45 5.32 -13.88
CA LYS A 153 8.40 6.02 -14.76
C LYS A 153 9.81 5.42 -14.66
N ASP A 154 10.58 5.63 -15.72
CA ASP A 154 12.00 5.29 -15.72
C ASP A 154 12.77 6.24 -14.77
N LYS A 155 13.80 5.72 -14.10
CA LYS A 155 14.74 6.58 -13.37
C LYS A 155 15.46 7.47 -14.38
N LYS A 156 15.46 8.79 -14.17
CA LYS A 156 16.27 9.68 -15.00
C LYS A 156 17.74 9.26 -14.89
N ALA A 157 18.39 9.01 -16.03
CA ALA A 157 19.83 8.81 -16.05
C ALA A 157 20.51 10.05 -15.43
N LYS A 158 21.41 9.85 -14.46
CA LYS A 158 22.25 10.95 -13.97
C LYS A 158 23.04 11.44 -15.18
N LYS A 159 22.74 12.67 -15.64
CA LYS A 159 23.54 13.34 -16.66
C LYS A 159 24.95 13.51 -16.06
N GLY A 160 25.92 12.69 -16.53
CA GLY A 160 27.30 12.83 -16.10
C GLY A 160 27.75 14.27 -16.31
N ARG A 161 28.22 14.92 -15.25
CA ARG A 161 28.96 16.17 -15.38
C ARG A 161 30.36 15.77 -15.84
N ASN A 162 30.62 15.96 -17.12
CA ASN A 162 32.00 16.03 -17.61
C ASN A 162 32.61 17.35 -17.18
#